data_8957ab429d1815c5055edace3e827118
#
_entry.id   8957ab429d1815c5055edace3e827118
#
_cell.length_a   1.000
_cell.length_b   1.000
_cell.length_c   1.000
_cell.angle_alpha   90.00
_cell.angle_beta   90.00
_cell.angle_gamma   90.00
#
_symmetry.space_group_name_H-M   'P 1'
#
loop_
_entity.id
_entity.type
_entity.pdbx_description
1 polymer ?
#
loop_
_entity_poly.entity_id
_entity_poly.type
_entity_poly.pdbx_seq_one_letter_code
_entity_poly.pdbx_strand_id
1 'polypeptide(L)'
;ESHIYRDIGDGPQTLSNLNLIPLAPKRAAFTLAEVEQVVQSLLVERVATHVRVISIESPVRRLDDAMFGFEEMTKIAAYARQQGIKMHLDGARLFVEAAHTGADPAEYATHFDTVFVSLSKCFNCASGAVLAGPASVMEDVYHTRRMFGGSLPQAWPQAAVALHFADTFLPAYRSAWPIAEALFLALDADEGFRVERIPNGTHIVRLHVPGKNLDHFRGLLHAHQVHLPPVDEDGESFRLKVNPSANHTSAENLVQAFRAAHTASDAS
;
A
#
# COMPACT_ATOMS: atom_id res chain seq x y z
N GLU A 1 -3.81 -2.58 -11.89
CA GLU A 1 -3.07 -1.38 -11.44
C GLU A 1 -1.88 -1.72 -10.52
N SER A 2 -1.51 -3.02 -10.43
CA SER A 2 -0.41 -3.48 -9.58
C SER A 2 0.95 -2.91 -10.00
N HIS A 3 1.84 -2.77 -9.00
CA HIS A 3 3.20 -2.27 -9.17
C HIS A 3 4.01 -3.11 -10.18
N ILE A 4 3.90 -4.43 -10.10
CA ILE A 4 4.59 -5.35 -11.00
C ILE A 4 4.17 -5.17 -12.48
N TYR A 5 2.98 -4.68 -12.73
CA TYR A 5 2.48 -4.46 -14.10
C TYR A 5 2.69 -3.04 -14.62
N ARG A 6 2.61 -2.03 -13.72
CA ARG A 6 2.57 -0.62 -14.11
C ARG A 6 3.87 0.14 -13.87
N ASP A 7 4.70 -0.29 -12.93
CA ASP A 7 5.80 0.54 -12.42
C ASP A 7 7.20 -0.03 -12.67
N ILE A 8 7.31 -1.25 -13.23
CA ILE A 8 8.61 -1.92 -13.45
C ILE A 8 8.95 -2.16 -14.93
N GLY A 9 8.17 -1.56 -15.84
CA GLY A 9 8.37 -1.69 -17.27
C GLY A 9 8.20 -3.14 -17.76
N ASP A 10 9.04 -3.55 -18.70
CA ASP A 10 9.06 -4.88 -19.31
C ASP A 10 10.02 -5.87 -18.61
N GLY A 11 10.45 -5.54 -17.40
CA GLY A 11 11.37 -6.38 -16.63
C GLY A 11 10.92 -7.83 -16.43
N PRO A 12 9.64 -8.10 -16.09
CA PRO A 12 9.16 -9.48 -15.95
C PRO A 12 9.26 -10.28 -17.24
N GLN A 13 8.99 -9.66 -18.38
CA GLN A 13 9.03 -10.30 -19.69
C GLN A 13 10.48 -10.55 -20.13
N THR A 14 11.33 -9.53 -20.03
CA THR A 14 12.69 -9.57 -20.58
C THR A 14 13.68 -10.31 -19.71
N LEU A 15 13.56 -10.21 -18.39
CA LEU A 15 14.51 -10.78 -17.44
C LEU A 15 14.05 -12.11 -16.86
N SER A 16 12.75 -12.34 -16.76
CA SER A 16 12.19 -13.52 -16.09
C SER A 16 11.36 -14.41 -16.99
N ASN A 17 11.22 -14.07 -18.27
CA ASN A 17 10.39 -14.79 -19.26
C ASN A 17 8.93 -14.98 -18.78
N LEU A 18 8.41 -14.02 -18.04
CA LEU A 18 7.05 -14.04 -17.53
C LEU A 18 6.12 -13.29 -18.47
N ASN A 19 5.05 -13.93 -18.90
CA ASN A 19 3.96 -13.25 -19.60
C ASN A 19 2.91 -12.81 -18.59
N LEU A 20 2.72 -11.50 -18.44
CA LEU A 20 1.77 -10.94 -17.47
C LEU A 20 0.39 -10.76 -18.13
N ILE A 21 -0.64 -11.25 -17.46
CA ILE A 21 -2.05 -11.08 -17.87
C ILE A 21 -2.72 -10.19 -16.80
N PRO A 22 -2.92 -8.89 -17.08
CA PRO A 22 -3.55 -7.99 -16.12
C PRO A 22 -5.05 -8.24 -16.01
N LEU A 23 -5.57 -8.23 -14.78
CA LEU A 23 -6.98 -8.26 -14.46
C LEU A 23 -7.44 -6.94 -13.86
N ALA A 24 -8.76 -6.73 -13.78
CA ALA A 24 -9.40 -5.60 -13.09
C ALA A 24 -8.84 -4.22 -13.48
N PRO A 25 -8.92 -3.78 -14.75
CA PRO A 25 -8.46 -2.45 -15.14
C PRO A 25 -9.17 -1.38 -14.31
N LYS A 26 -8.39 -0.45 -13.73
CA LYS A 26 -8.86 0.66 -12.86
C LYS A 26 -9.55 0.23 -11.56
N ARG A 27 -9.43 -1.02 -11.14
CA ARG A 27 -9.94 -1.54 -9.86
C ARG A 27 -8.80 -2.12 -9.03
N ALA A 28 -8.95 -2.07 -7.70
CA ALA A 28 -7.98 -2.66 -6.78
C ALA A 28 -8.05 -4.20 -6.76
N ALA A 29 -9.25 -4.75 -6.90
CA ALA A 29 -9.50 -6.17 -6.83
C ALA A 29 -10.07 -6.73 -8.12
N PHE A 30 -9.62 -7.91 -8.50
CA PHE A 30 -10.29 -8.81 -9.42
C PHE A 30 -11.05 -9.88 -8.65
N THR A 31 -11.99 -10.53 -9.31
CA THR A 31 -12.83 -11.56 -8.71
C THR A 31 -12.33 -12.96 -9.05
N LEU A 32 -12.74 -13.96 -8.26
CA LEU A 32 -12.51 -15.37 -8.59
C LEU A 32 -13.04 -15.71 -9.99
N ALA A 33 -14.21 -15.22 -10.35
CA ALA A 33 -14.80 -15.48 -11.67
C ALA A 33 -13.92 -14.96 -12.83
N GLU A 34 -13.27 -13.79 -12.67
CA GLU A 34 -12.33 -13.27 -13.66
C GLU A 34 -11.07 -14.15 -13.75
N VAL A 35 -10.59 -14.68 -12.64
CA VAL A 35 -9.46 -15.63 -12.62
C VAL A 35 -9.83 -16.92 -13.33
N GLU A 36 -10.98 -17.51 -13.00
CA GLU A 36 -11.49 -18.74 -13.63
C GLU A 36 -11.66 -18.58 -15.15
N GLN A 37 -12.22 -17.46 -15.57
CA GLN A 37 -12.39 -17.15 -17.00
C GLN A 37 -11.04 -17.13 -17.73
N VAL A 38 -10.01 -16.48 -17.17
CA VAL A 38 -8.68 -16.44 -17.80
C VAL A 38 -8.04 -17.82 -17.81
N VAL A 39 -8.07 -18.55 -16.70
CA VAL A 39 -7.50 -19.91 -16.63
C VAL A 39 -8.16 -20.82 -17.68
N GLN A 40 -9.48 -20.80 -17.79
CA GLN A 40 -10.20 -21.62 -18.76
C GLN A 40 -9.93 -21.19 -20.21
N SER A 41 -9.90 -19.89 -20.50
CA SER A 41 -9.63 -19.40 -21.86
C SER A 41 -8.27 -19.86 -22.38
N LEU A 42 -7.24 -19.86 -21.53
CA LEU A 42 -5.89 -20.28 -21.90
C LEU A 42 -5.77 -21.79 -22.17
N LEU A 43 -6.60 -22.60 -21.53
CA LEU A 43 -6.59 -24.07 -21.69
C LEU A 43 -7.25 -24.52 -23.00
N VAL A 44 -8.19 -23.75 -23.54
CA VAL A 44 -8.92 -24.10 -24.76
C VAL A 44 -8.34 -23.50 -26.05
N GLU A 45 -7.25 -22.74 -25.93
CA GLU A 45 -6.53 -22.19 -27.08
C GLU A 45 -5.91 -23.30 -27.93
N ARG A 46 -5.65 -23.01 -29.22
CA ARG A 46 -4.99 -23.95 -30.15
C ARG A 46 -3.70 -24.55 -29.59
N VAL A 47 -2.95 -23.74 -28.82
CA VAL A 47 -1.79 -24.15 -28.01
C VAL A 47 -2.09 -23.77 -26.58
N ALA A 48 -2.45 -24.77 -25.78
CA ALA A 48 -2.81 -24.54 -24.39
C ALA A 48 -1.66 -23.93 -23.59
N THR A 49 -1.97 -22.92 -22.78
CA THR A 49 -1.03 -22.25 -21.88
C THR A 49 -1.58 -22.34 -20.45
N HIS A 50 -0.68 -22.36 -19.47
CA HIS A 50 -1.06 -22.51 -18.07
C HIS A 50 -0.67 -21.29 -17.25
N VAL A 51 -1.59 -20.79 -16.44
CA VAL A 51 -1.28 -19.85 -15.36
C VAL A 51 -0.44 -20.57 -14.33
N ARG A 52 0.71 -20.01 -14.00
CA ARG A 52 1.64 -20.59 -13.01
C ARG A 52 1.56 -19.90 -11.66
N VAL A 53 1.31 -18.59 -11.69
CA VAL A 53 1.26 -17.75 -10.48
C VAL A 53 0.11 -16.75 -10.61
N ILE A 54 -0.64 -16.56 -9.55
CA ILE A 54 -1.54 -15.42 -9.36
C ILE A 54 -0.84 -14.47 -8.39
N SER A 55 -0.65 -13.23 -8.82
CA SER A 55 -0.04 -12.18 -8.00
C SER A 55 -1.11 -11.17 -7.60
N ILE A 56 -1.22 -10.91 -6.30
CA ILE A 56 -2.09 -9.89 -5.72
C ILE A 56 -1.21 -8.82 -5.08
N GLU A 57 -1.50 -7.55 -5.36
CA GLU A 57 -0.99 -6.42 -4.57
C GLU A 57 -2.09 -5.96 -3.62
N SER A 58 -1.78 -5.81 -2.34
CA SER A 58 -2.70 -5.22 -1.37
C SER A 58 -1.91 -4.60 -0.21
N PRO A 59 -2.18 -3.33 0.15
CA PRO A 59 -3.02 -2.34 -0.56
C PRO A 59 -2.44 -1.92 -1.91
N VAL A 60 -3.30 -1.54 -2.87
CA VAL A 60 -2.89 -1.16 -4.23
C VAL A 60 -2.45 0.29 -4.29
N ARG A 61 -1.13 0.52 -4.44
CA ARG A 61 -0.53 1.87 -4.39
C ARG A 61 -1.15 2.86 -5.37
N ARG A 62 -1.40 2.44 -6.61
CA ARG A 62 -1.93 3.32 -7.67
C ARG A 62 -3.40 3.70 -7.50
N LEU A 63 -4.09 3.08 -6.55
CA LEU A 63 -5.46 3.36 -6.19
C LEU A 63 -5.58 3.86 -4.75
N ASP A 64 -4.63 4.73 -4.37
CA ASP A 64 -4.58 5.38 -3.05
C ASP A 64 -4.62 4.36 -1.90
N ASP A 65 -3.88 3.26 -2.09
CA ASP A 65 -3.78 2.15 -1.14
C ASP A 65 -5.15 1.52 -0.76
N ALA A 66 -6.04 1.41 -1.75
CA ALA A 66 -7.26 0.60 -1.62
C ALA A 66 -6.92 -0.89 -1.50
N MET A 67 -7.62 -1.58 -0.60
CA MET A 67 -7.40 -3.00 -0.31
C MET A 67 -8.06 -3.91 -1.35
N PHE A 68 -7.45 -5.07 -1.56
CA PHE A 68 -8.01 -6.12 -2.42
C PHE A 68 -9.26 -6.77 -1.82
N GLY A 69 -9.32 -6.91 -0.51
CA GLY A 69 -10.40 -7.59 0.20
C GLY A 69 -10.05 -9.04 0.55
N PHE A 70 -9.97 -9.29 1.87
CA PHE A 70 -9.47 -10.55 2.42
C PHE A 70 -10.32 -11.77 2.05
N GLU A 71 -11.64 -11.61 2.03
CA GLU A 71 -12.56 -12.71 1.67
C GLU A 71 -12.34 -13.20 0.24
N GLU A 72 -12.16 -12.27 -0.71
CA GLU A 72 -11.93 -12.62 -2.11
C GLU A 72 -10.53 -13.23 -2.31
N MET A 73 -9.51 -12.74 -1.59
CA MET A 73 -8.19 -13.39 -1.55
C MET A 73 -8.30 -14.85 -1.12
N THR A 74 -9.08 -15.14 -0.09
CA THR A 74 -9.29 -16.50 0.44
C THR A 74 -9.91 -17.41 -0.61
N LYS A 75 -10.94 -16.95 -1.32
CA LYS A 75 -11.59 -17.71 -2.41
C LYS A 75 -10.61 -18.01 -3.54
N ILE A 76 -9.86 -17.02 -3.98
CA ILE A 76 -8.87 -17.15 -5.06
C ILE A 76 -7.75 -18.10 -4.63
N ALA A 77 -7.25 -17.99 -3.39
CA ALA A 77 -6.22 -18.90 -2.87
C ALA A 77 -6.69 -20.35 -2.79
N ALA A 78 -7.95 -20.60 -2.40
CA ALA A 78 -8.53 -21.92 -2.40
C ALA A 78 -8.61 -22.51 -3.81
N TYR A 79 -9.07 -21.73 -4.78
CA TYR A 79 -9.10 -22.13 -6.20
C TYR A 79 -7.69 -22.39 -6.74
N ALA A 80 -6.76 -21.49 -6.52
CA ALA A 80 -5.38 -21.63 -6.98
C ALA A 80 -4.74 -22.92 -6.48
N ARG A 81 -4.95 -23.24 -5.19
CA ARG A 81 -4.46 -24.51 -4.58
C ARG A 81 -5.05 -25.73 -5.26
N GLN A 82 -6.35 -25.72 -5.60
CA GLN A 82 -7.01 -26.82 -6.32
C GLN A 82 -6.45 -27.00 -7.72
N GLN A 83 -6.08 -25.89 -8.40
CA GLN A 83 -5.52 -25.89 -9.75
C GLN A 83 -4.00 -26.07 -9.80
N GLY A 84 -3.32 -26.17 -8.66
CA GLY A 84 -1.86 -26.23 -8.59
C GLY A 84 -1.17 -24.93 -9.01
N ILE A 85 -1.87 -23.81 -8.96
CA ILE A 85 -1.38 -22.46 -9.27
C ILE A 85 -0.77 -21.87 -7.99
N LYS A 86 0.40 -21.23 -8.10
CA LYS A 86 1.07 -20.57 -6.98
C LYS A 86 0.48 -19.18 -6.73
N MET A 87 0.57 -18.74 -5.48
CA MET A 87 0.07 -17.43 -5.05
C MET A 87 1.23 -16.55 -4.55
N HIS A 88 1.28 -15.31 -5.01
CA HIS A 88 2.22 -14.30 -4.53
C HIS A 88 1.48 -13.08 -4.01
N LEU A 89 1.82 -12.60 -2.82
CA LEU A 89 1.34 -11.33 -2.26
C LEU A 89 2.44 -10.26 -2.36
N ASP A 90 2.20 -9.24 -3.15
CA ASP A 90 2.90 -7.95 -2.95
C ASP A 90 2.21 -7.21 -1.81
N GLY A 91 2.65 -7.51 -0.61
CA GLY A 91 2.22 -6.90 0.63
C GLY A 91 3.14 -5.76 1.08
N ALA A 92 3.60 -4.91 0.14
CA ALA A 92 4.54 -3.84 0.45
C ALA A 92 4.09 -2.98 1.65
N ARG A 93 2.78 -2.86 1.89
CA ARG A 93 2.15 -2.16 3.03
C ARG A 93 1.20 -3.07 3.82
N LEU A 94 1.46 -4.36 3.84
CA LEU A 94 0.63 -5.35 4.53
C LEU A 94 0.34 -4.99 6.00
N PHE A 95 1.33 -4.45 6.71
CA PHE A 95 1.17 -4.06 8.12
C PHE A 95 0.21 -2.87 8.30
N VAL A 96 0.11 -1.98 7.31
CA VAL A 96 -0.90 -0.92 7.31
C VAL A 96 -2.29 -1.53 7.07
N GLU A 97 -2.44 -2.40 6.07
CA GLU A 97 -3.71 -3.10 5.81
C GLU A 97 -4.18 -3.89 7.03
N ALA A 98 -3.28 -4.66 7.65
CA ALA A 98 -3.56 -5.43 8.86
C ALA A 98 -4.03 -4.56 10.04
N ALA A 99 -3.55 -3.32 10.12
CA ALA A 99 -4.03 -2.38 11.14
C ALA A 99 -5.48 -1.94 10.91
N HIS A 100 -5.92 -1.82 9.66
CA HIS A 100 -7.28 -1.43 9.28
C HIS A 100 -8.28 -2.59 9.32
N THR A 101 -7.85 -3.79 8.92
CA THR A 101 -8.72 -4.97 8.91
C THR A 101 -8.81 -5.67 10.26
N GLY A 102 -7.83 -5.45 11.15
CA GLY A 102 -7.68 -6.16 12.41
C GLY A 102 -7.10 -7.57 12.27
N ALA A 103 -6.89 -8.06 11.06
CA ALA A 103 -6.27 -9.36 10.81
C ALA A 103 -4.77 -9.34 11.12
N ASP A 104 -4.21 -10.49 11.49
CA ASP A 104 -2.76 -10.62 11.67
C ASP A 104 -2.07 -10.68 10.28
N PRO A 105 -0.94 -9.98 10.06
CA PRO A 105 -0.15 -10.15 8.84
C PRO A 105 0.20 -11.61 8.53
N ALA A 106 0.40 -12.45 9.55
CA ALA A 106 0.64 -13.87 9.38
C ALA A 106 -0.58 -14.63 8.84
N GLU A 107 -1.79 -14.18 9.15
CA GLU A 107 -3.03 -14.76 8.61
C GLU A 107 -3.11 -14.55 7.09
N TYR A 108 -2.78 -13.35 6.61
CA TYR A 108 -2.64 -13.10 5.17
C TYR A 108 -1.65 -14.06 4.53
N ALA A 109 -0.48 -14.25 5.16
CA ALA A 109 0.57 -15.11 4.61
C ALA A 109 0.14 -16.56 4.40
N THR A 110 -0.84 -17.07 5.15
CA THR A 110 -1.34 -18.46 5.00
C THR A 110 -2.00 -18.73 3.64
N HIS A 111 -2.43 -17.70 2.94
CA HIS A 111 -3.08 -17.80 1.63
C HIS A 111 -2.09 -17.77 0.45
N PHE A 112 -0.81 -17.47 0.69
CA PHE A 112 0.18 -17.26 -0.35
C PHE A 112 1.40 -18.19 -0.20
N ASP A 113 1.98 -18.59 -1.33
CA ASP A 113 3.25 -19.32 -1.36
C ASP A 113 4.43 -18.38 -1.06
N THR A 114 4.33 -17.11 -1.47
CA THR A 114 5.34 -16.08 -1.17
C THR A 114 4.70 -14.75 -0.85
N VAL A 115 5.30 -14.02 0.09
CA VAL A 115 4.86 -12.69 0.52
C VAL A 115 6.05 -11.71 0.50
N PHE A 116 5.86 -10.60 -0.17
CA PHE A 116 6.79 -9.47 -0.17
C PHE A 116 6.33 -8.39 0.81
N VAL A 117 7.26 -7.88 1.64
CA VAL A 117 7.02 -6.77 2.57
C VAL A 117 8.11 -5.72 2.41
N SER A 118 7.75 -4.47 2.20
CA SER A 118 8.72 -3.37 2.10
C SER A 118 9.10 -2.84 3.49
N LEU A 119 10.40 -2.82 3.78
CA LEU A 119 10.92 -2.29 5.05
C LEU A 119 10.87 -0.76 5.11
N SER A 120 10.93 -0.08 3.96
CA SER A 120 10.89 1.39 3.91
C SER A 120 9.50 1.99 4.10
N LYS A 121 8.44 1.17 4.03
CA LYS A 121 7.05 1.66 4.14
C LYS A 121 6.46 1.49 5.54
N CYS A 122 6.93 0.49 6.28
CA CYS A 122 6.39 0.18 7.60
C CYS A 122 7.43 0.26 8.73
N PHE A 123 8.73 0.06 8.42
CA PHE A 123 9.75 -0.11 9.47
C PHE A 123 10.86 0.94 9.43
N ASN A 124 10.58 2.13 8.91
CA ASN A 124 11.48 3.30 8.88
C ASN A 124 12.85 3.05 8.23
N CYS A 125 13.01 2.00 7.44
CA CYS A 125 14.23 1.76 6.71
C CYS A 125 14.34 2.68 5.49
N ALA A 126 15.54 3.12 5.16
CA ALA A 126 15.81 3.91 3.95
C ALA A 126 15.51 3.11 2.68
N SER A 127 15.70 1.78 2.74
CA SER A 127 15.48 0.84 1.63
C SER A 127 15.33 -0.58 2.18
N GLY A 128 15.07 -1.52 1.29
CA GLY A 128 15.03 -2.94 1.61
C GLY A 128 13.62 -3.51 1.65
N ALA A 129 13.59 -4.82 1.56
CA ALA A 129 12.37 -5.62 1.62
C ALA A 129 12.68 -7.02 2.17
N VAL A 130 11.64 -7.68 2.64
CA VAL A 130 11.67 -9.10 3.00
C VAL A 130 10.78 -9.85 2.02
N LEU A 131 11.30 -10.95 1.48
CA LEU A 131 10.52 -11.96 0.80
C LEU A 131 10.43 -13.17 1.71
N ALA A 132 9.23 -13.56 2.07
CA ALA A 132 8.94 -14.73 2.90
C ALA A 132 8.27 -15.82 2.08
N GLY A 133 8.53 -17.08 2.42
CA GLY A 133 7.94 -18.25 1.77
C GLY A 133 8.55 -19.56 2.30
N PRO A 134 8.15 -20.72 1.75
CA PRO A 134 8.70 -22.01 2.13
C PRO A 134 10.23 -22.08 1.90
N ALA A 135 10.94 -22.79 2.77
CA ALA A 135 12.39 -22.95 2.67
C ALA A 135 12.84 -23.44 1.27
N SER A 136 12.10 -24.36 0.68
CA SER A 136 12.34 -24.88 -0.68
C SER A 136 12.27 -23.83 -1.80
N VAL A 137 11.58 -22.73 -1.58
CA VAL A 137 11.51 -21.60 -2.52
C VAL A 137 12.61 -20.58 -2.21
N MET A 138 12.94 -20.41 -0.91
CA MET A 138 13.90 -19.41 -0.47
C MET A 138 15.38 -19.84 -0.63
N GLU A 139 15.65 -21.14 -0.73
CA GLU A 139 17.01 -21.69 -0.76
C GLU A 139 17.90 -21.05 -1.84
N ASP A 140 17.38 -20.88 -3.06
CA ASP A 140 18.12 -20.32 -4.19
C ASP A 140 17.90 -18.81 -4.41
N VAL A 141 17.05 -18.16 -3.61
CA VAL A 141 16.73 -16.74 -3.80
C VAL A 141 17.97 -15.85 -3.62
N TYR A 142 18.91 -16.23 -2.76
CA TYR A 142 20.17 -15.49 -2.60
C TYR A 142 20.95 -15.41 -3.91
N HIS A 143 21.10 -16.51 -4.63
CA HIS A 143 21.81 -16.55 -5.91
C HIS A 143 21.02 -15.84 -7.00
N THR A 144 19.71 -16.11 -7.09
CA THR A 144 18.81 -15.45 -8.03
C THR A 144 18.86 -13.93 -7.88
N ARG A 145 18.77 -13.41 -6.65
CA ARG A 145 18.89 -11.98 -6.37
C ARG A 145 20.20 -11.39 -6.89
N ARG A 146 21.32 -12.10 -6.70
CA ARG A 146 22.64 -11.66 -7.18
C ARG A 146 22.73 -11.63 -8.70
N MET A 147 22.14 -12.60 -9.39
CA MET A 147 22.09 -12.64 -10.86
C MET A 147 21.38 -11.40 -11.43
N PHE A 148 20.35 -10.91 -10.76
CA PHE A 148 19.62 -9.71 -11.14
C PHE A 148 20.21 -8.40 -10.56
N GLY A 149 21.45 -8.40 -10.09
CA GLY A 149 22.13 -7.22 -9.58
C GLY A 149 21.69 -6.79 -8.16
N GLY A 150 20.84 -7.56 -7.49
CA GLY A 150 20.34 -7.28 -6.14
C GLY A 150 21.31 -7.66 -5.01
N SER A 151 22.63 -7.61 -5.23
CA SER A 151 23.62 -7.89 -4.20
C SER A 151 23.68 -6.76 -3.17
N LEU A 152 23.50 -7.10 -1.89
CA LEU A 152 23.63 -6.17 -0.75
C LEU A 152 24.63 -6.76 0.26
N PRO A 153 25.95 -6.50 0.10
CA PRO A 153 26.97 -7.07 0.99
C PRO A 153 26.81 -6.62 2.45
N GLN A 154 26.23 -5.45 2.68
CA GLN A 154 26.09 -4.80 3.98
C GLN A 154 24.60 -4.52 4.28
N ALA A 155 23.78 -5.57 4.37
CA ALA A 155 22.34 -5.42 4.64
C ALA A 155 22.00 -5.25 6.13
N TRP A 156 22.96 -5.43 7.05
CA TRP A 156 22.72 -5.38 8.48
C TRP A 156 22.18 -4.04 9.00
N PRO A 157 22.53 -2.84 8.45
CA PRO A 157 21.94 -1.59 8.96
C PRO A 157 20.43 -1.55 8.76
N GLN A 158 19.95 -1.97 7.59
CA GLN A 158 18.51 -2.06 7.30
C GLN A 158 17.83 -3.10 8.20
N ALA A 159 18.45 -4.24 8.41
CA ALA A 159 17.94 -5.27 9.31
C ALA A 159 17.84 -4.77 10.76
N ALA A 160 18.86 -4.06 11.26
CA ALA A 160 18.86 -3.49 12.61
C ALA A 160 17.74 -2.47 12.80
N VAL A 161 17.54 -1.56 11.82
CA VAL A 161 16.45 -0.58 11.85
C VAL A 161 15.09 -1.28 11.79
N ALA A 162 14.93 -2.24 10.87
CA ALA A 162 13.67 -3.00 10.76
C ALA A 162 13.33 -3.74 12.05
N LEU A 163 14.28 -4.41 12.67
CA LEU A 163 14.10 -5.12 13.93
C LEU A 163 13.70 -4.18 15.09
N HIS A 164 14.28 -2.97 15.10
CA HIS A 164 13.93 -1.97 16.13
C HIS A 164 12.46 -1.55 16.04
N PHE A 165 11.89 -1.45 14.82
CA PHE A 165 10.52 -1.00 14.60
C PHE A 165 9.52 -2.15 14.41
N ALA A 166 9.96 -3.40 14.23
CA ALA A 166 9.09 -4.52 13.89
C ALA A 166 7.94 -4.72 14.89
N ASP A 167 8.24 -4.71 16.19
CA ASP A 167 7.25 -4.93 17.24
C ASP A 167 6.45 -3.66 17.60
N THR A 168 6.98 -2.48 17.24
CA THR A 168 6.39 -1.19 17.65
C THR A 168 5.55 -0.53 16.58
N PHE A 169 5.72 -0.88 15.31
CA PHE A 169 5.02 -0.23 14.21
C PHE A 169 3.49 -0.36 14.31
N LEU A 170 2.97 -1.59 14.42
CA LEU A 170 1.51 -1.81 14.49
C LEU A 170 0.87 -1.11 15.69
N PRO A 171 1.37 -1.24 16.94
CA PRO A 171 0.84 -0.49 18.08
C PRO A 171 0.88 1.03 17.87
N ALA A 172 2.01 1.55 17.36
CA ALA A 172 2.17 2.98 17.13
C ALA A 172 1.21 3.49 16.02
N TYR A 173 1.02 2.72 14.96
CA TYR A 173 0.09 3.07 13.91
C TYR A 173 -1.37 3.02 14.39
N ARG A 174 -1.74 1.97 15.15
CA ARG A 174 -3.08 1.83 15.72
C ARG A 174 -3.43 2.95 16.70
N SER A 175 -2.46 3.50 17.42
CA SER A 175 -2.69 4.67 18.30
C SER A 175 -2.76 5.99 17.52
N ALA A 176 -2.07 6.12 16.38
CA ALA A 176 -2.10 7.29 15.53
C ALA A 176 -3.41 7.43 14.73
N TRP A 177 -4.02 6.30 14.34
CA TRP A 177 -5.22 6.33 13.50
C TRP A 177 -6.41 7.05 14.15
N PRO A 178 -6.79 6.84 15.43
CA PRO A 178 -7.87 7.58 16.06
C PRO A 178 -7.64 9.10 16.12
N ILE A 179 -6.39 9.54 16.26
CA ILE A 179 -6.04 10.98 16.24
C ILE A 179 -6.32 11.56 14.84
N ALA A 180 -5.87 10.87 13.80
CA ALA A 180 -6.14 11.27 12.41
C ALA A 180 -7.63 11.22 12.07
N GLU A 181 -8.33 10.19 12.55
CA GLU A 181 -9.78 10.04 12.33
C GLU A 181 -10.57 11.19 12.96
N ALA A 182 -10.23 11.56 14.20
CA ALA A 182 -10.84 12.71 14.88
C ALA A 182 -10.55 14.03 14.12
N LEU A 183 -9.34 14.21 13.60
CA LEU A 183 -9.00 15.35 12.73
C LEU A 183 -9.90 15.34 11.49
N PHE A 184 -9.99 14.23 10.77
CA PHE A 184 -10.74 14.14 9.53
C PHE A 184 -12.24 14.41 9.72
N LEU A 185 -12.82 13.89 10.80
CA LEU A 185 -14.21 14.16 11.15
C LEU A 185 -14.45 15.65 11.47
N ALA A 186 -13.51 16.28 12.19
CA ALA A 186 -13.62 17.70 12.54
C ALA A 186 -13.44 18.61 11.32
N LEU A 187 -12.58 18.24 10.37
CA LEU A 187 -12.39 18.99 9.13
C LEU A 187 -13.60 18.82 8.18
N ASP A 188 -14.13 17.61 8.06
CA ASP A 188 -15.28 17.33 7.18
C ASP A 188 -16.58 17.98 7.68
N ALA A 189 -16.65 18.27 8.99
CA ALA A 189 -17.74 19.04 9.59
C ALA A 189 -17.60 20.57 9.44
N ASP A 190 -16.49 21.06 8.88
CA ASP A 190 -16.16 22.47 8.71
C ASP A 190 -16.27 22.84 7.21
N GLU A 191 -17.09 23.87 6.88
CA GLU A 191 -17.36 24.29 5.50
C GLU A 191 -16.09 24.66 4.70
N GLY A 192 -14.99 24.98 5.39
CA GLY A 192 -13.69 25.29 4.76
C GLY A 192 -12.96 24.08 4.21
N PHE A 193 -13.41 22.85 4.48
CA PHE A 193 -12.71 21.62 4.11
C PHE A 193 -13.69 20.57 3.59
N ARG A 194 -13.14 19.61 2.81
CA ARG A 194 -13.83 18.37 2.44
C ARG A 194 -12.85 17.22 2.50
N VAL A 195 -13.20 16.18 3.25
CA VAL A 195 -12.37 14.97 3.39
C VAL A 195 -12.98 13.84 2.56
N GLU A 196 -12.31 13.46 1.50
CA GLU A 196 -12.73 12.35 0.64
C GLU A 196 -12.07 11.06 1.10
N ARG A 197 -12.89 10.07 1.46
CA ARG A 197 -12.44 8.73 1.85
C ARG A 197 -12.25 7.86 0.62
N ILE A 198 -11.19 7.08 0.60
CA ILE A 198 -10.95 6.10 -0.46
C ILE A 198 -11.80 4.85 -0.19
N PRO A 199 -12.65 4.40 -1.12
CA PRO A 199 -13.42 3.17 -0.95
C PRO A 199 -12.49 1.96 -0.70
N ASN A 200 -12.75 1.19 0.35
CA ASN A 200 -11.87 0.12 0.84
C ASN A 200 -10.41 0.58 1.06
N GLY A 201 -10.22 1.88 1.34
CA GLY A 201 -8.91 2.47 1.55
C GLY A 201 -8.32 2.12 2.91
N THR A 202 -7.05 2.44 3.07
CA THR A 202 -6.30 2.30 4.32
C THR A 202 -5.99 3.67 4.91
N HIS A 203 -4.75 4.11 4.83
CA HIS A 203 -4.21 5.28 5.53
C HIS A 203 -4.20 6.56 4.69
N ILE A 204 -4.77 6.54 3.49
CA ILE A 204 -4.83 7.71 2.61
C ILE A 204 -6.24 8.27 2.58
N VAL A 205 -6.32 9.59 2.74
CA VAL A 205 -7.53 10.38 2.45
C VAL A 205 -7.16 11.55 1.57
N ARG A 206 -8.11 12.07 0.79
CA ARG A 206 -7.91 13.30 0.04
C ARG A 206 -8.53 14.46 0.81
N LEU A 207 -7.73 15.47 1.08
CA LEU A 207 -8.18 16.73 1.69
C LEU A 207 -8.30 17.80 0.62
N HIS A 208 -9.48 18.34 0.46
CA HIS A 208 -9.76 19.52 -0.35
C HIS A 208 -9.92 20.73 0.56
N VAL A 209 -9.41 21.88 0.11
CA VAL A 209 -9.54 23.18 0.78
C VAL A 209 -10.10 24.20 -0.22
N PRO A 210 -11.43 24.18 -0.45
CA PRO A 210 -12.06 24.97 -1.51
C PRO A 210 -11.77 26.48 -1.41
N GLY A 211 -11.52 27.11 -2.55
CA GLY A 211 -11.32 28.55 -2.63
C GLY A 211 -9.97 29.06 -2.13
N LYS A 212 -9.03 28.15 -1.74
CA LYS A 212 -7.70 28.54 -1.24
C LYS A 212 -6.59 28.22 -2.23
N ASN A 213 -5.52 29.02 -2.18
CA ASN A 213 -4.25 28.65 -2.79
C ASN A 213 -3.61 27.55 -1.93
N LEU A 214 -3.56 26.32 -2.46
CA LEU A 214 -3.14 25.13 -1.70
C LEU A 214 -1.66 25.17 -1.30
N ASP A 215 -0.76 25.71 -2.13
CA ASP A 215 0.66 25.85 -1.78
C ASP A 215 0.86 26.88 -0.66
N HIS A 216 0.11 27.97 -0.68
CA HIS A 216 0.13 28.96 0.38
C HIS A 216 -0.42 28.37 1.69
N PHE A 217 -1.59 27.71 1.65
CA PHE A 217 -2.18 27.01 2.78
C PHE A 217 -1.20 25.99 3.39
N ARG A 218 -0.57 25.17 2.57
CA ARG A 218 0.46 24.22 2.99
C ARG A 218 1.63 24.92 3.68
N GLY A 219 2.07 26.06 3.14
CA GLY A 219 3.14 26.89 3.74
C GLY A 219 2.77 27.40 5.13
N LEU A 220 1.53 27.85 5.33
CA LEU A 220 1.03 28.31 6.64
C LEU A 220 1.02 27.21 7.70
N LEU A 221 0.68 25.97 7.31
CA LEU A 221 0.70 24.81 8.20
C LEU A 221 2.11 24.49 8.73
N HIS A 222 3.18 24.81 8.01
CA HIS A 222 4.54 24.60 8.48
C HIS A 222 4.84 25.40 9.76
N ALA A 223 4.24 26.58 9.94
CA ALA A 223 4.37 27.36 11.19
C ALA A 223 3.78 26.63 12.41
N HIS A 224 2.87 25.69 12.17
CA HIS A 224 2.25 24.83 13.18
C HIS A 224 2.91 23.44 13.26
N GLN A 225 4.08 23.24 12.66
CA GLN A 225 4.79 21.94 12.60
C GLN A 225 3.99 20.83 11.89
N VAL A 226 3.05 21.21 11.03
CA VAL A 226 2.28 20.27 10.19
C VAL A 226 2.80 20.34 8.77
N HIS A 227 3.31 19.20 8.28
CA HIS A 227 3.94 19.10 6.97
C HIS A 227 3.08 18.25 6.04
N LEU A 228 2.29 18.93 5.19
CA LEU A 228 1.51 18.26 4.16
C LEU A 228 2.39 17.85 2.96
N PRO A 229 2.01 16.79 2.22
CA PRO A 229 2.63 16.47 0.94
C PRO A 229 2.44 17.62 -0.05
N PRO A 230 3.13 17.61 -1.20
CA PRO A 230 2.79 18.49 -2.32
C PRO A 230 1.31 18.37 -2.70
N VAL A 231 0.78 19.44 -3.31
CA VAL A 231 -0.55 19.41 -3.94
C VAL A 231 -0.60 18.24 -4.94
N ASP A 232 -1.70 17.53 -4.98
CA ASP A 232 -1.88 16.40 -5.89
C ASP A 232 -1.89 16.86 -7.37
N GLU A 233 -1.73 15.91 -8.29
CA GLU A 233 -1.69 16.17 -9.74
C GLU A 233 -2.98 16.83 -10.27
N ASP A 234 -4.10 16.66 -9.55
CA ASP A 234 -5.37 17.33 -9.87
C ASP A 234 -5.34 18.85 -9.59
N GLY A 235 -4.37 19.33 -8.82
CA GLY A 235 -4.24 20.73 -8.41
C GLY A 235 -5.27 21.19 -7.37
N GLU A 236 -6.11 20.27 -6.85
CA GLU A 236 -7.29 20.58 -6.04
C GLU A 236 -7.28 19.93 -4.65
N SER A 237 -6.32 19.03 -4.38
CA SER A 237 -6.31 18.23 -3.16
C SER A 237 -4.92 17.90 -2.65
N PHE A 238 -4.88 17.42 -1.39
CA PHE A 238 -3.71 16.78 -0.79
C PHE A 238 -4.01 15.31 -0.51
N ARG A 239 -3.11 14.39 -0.87
CA ARG A 239 -3.16 13.00 -0.42
C ARG A 239 -2.53 12.89 0.96
N LEU A 240 -3.34 13.00 2.00
CA LEU A 240 -2.87 12.83 3.37
C LEU A 240 -2.60 11.35 3.65
N LYS A 241 -1.38 11.05 4.12
CA LYS A 241 -0.96 9.70 4.49
C LYS A 241 -0.74 9.64 6.00
N VAL A 242 -1.66 9.00 6.70
CA VAL A 242 -1.52 8.81 8.15
C VAL A 242 -0.34 7.88 8.45
N ASN A 243 0.44 8.26 9.43
CA ASN A 243 1.57 7.48 9.91
C ASN A 243 1.76 7.73 11.42
N PRO A 244 2.65 6.98 12.10
CA PRO A 244 2.85 7.10 13.54
C PRO A 244 3.24 8.49 14.07
N SER A 245 3.66 9.43 13.21
CA SER A 245 3.99 10.80 13.66
C SER A 245 2.77 11.56 14.21
N ALA A 246 1.55 11.16 13.87
CA ALA A 246 0.33 11.73 14.45
C ALA A 246 0.27 11.58 15.99
N ASN A 247 0.99 10.60 16.55
CA ASN A 247 1.11 10.43 18.01
C ASN A 247 1.87 11.57 18.73
N HIS A 248 2.54 12.45 17.99
CA HIS A 248 3.33 13.54 18.59
C HIS A 248 2.47 14.74 18.99
N THR A 249 1.18 14.73 18.68
CA THR A 249 0.25 15.83 18.97
C THR A 249 -1.16 15.29 19.22
N SER A 250 -2.09 16.16 19.61
CA SER A 250 -3.50 15.79 19.74
C SER A 250 -4.31 16.16 18.50
N ALA A 251 -5.48 15.53 18.35
CA ALA A 251 -6.42 15.89 17.28
C ALA A 251 -6.85 17.35 17.37
N GLU A 252 -7.07 17.86 18.59
CA GLU A 252 -7.48 19.25 18.84
C GLU A 252 -6.43 20.23 18.32
N ASN A 253 -5.14 19.97 18.61
CA ASN A 253 -4.04 20.81 18.15
C ASN A 253 -3.94 20.81 16.62
N LEU A 254 -4.14 19.65 15.98
CA LEU A 254 -4.18 19.55 14.53
C LEU A 254 -5.35 20.34 13.95
N VAL A 255 -6.56 20.19 14.48
CA VAL A 255 -7.75 20.94 14.04
C VAL A 255 -7.52 22.44 14.17
N GLN A 256 -6.96 22.91 15.28
CA GLN A 256 -6.61 24.32 15.47
C GLN A 256 -5.62 24.81 14.43
N ALA A 257 -4.57 24.02 14.12
CA ALA A 257 -3.58 24.38 13.10
C ALA A 257 -4.21 24.51 11.72
N PHE A 258 -5.04 23.56 11.31
CA PHE A 258 -5.72 23.60 10.03
C PHE A 258 -6.66 24.81 9.90
N ARG A 259 -7.46 25.10 10.92
CA ARG A 259 -8.34 26.27 10.96
C ARG A 259 -7.59 27.59 10.94
N ALA A 260 -6.51 27.69 11.71
CA ALA A 260 -5.66 28.89 11.74
C ALA A 260 -5.04 29.15 10.35
N ALA A 261 -4.52 28.13 9.70
CA ALA A 261 -3.98 28.23 8.35
C ALA A 261 -5.05 28.60 7.32
N HIS A 262 -6.25 28.03 7.44
CA HIS A 262 -7.37 28.34 6.56
C HIS A 262 -7.78 29.81 6.68
N THR A 263 -7.94 30.33 7.91
CA THR A 263 -8.28 31.75 8.14
C THR A 263 -7.19 32.68 7.65
N ALA A 264 -5.90 32.36 7.91
CA ALA A 264 -4.77 33.17 7.47
C ALA A 264 -4.61 33.20 5.94
N SER A 265 -5.06 32.18 5.24
CA SER A 265 -5.02 32.12 3.77
C SER A 265 -6.02 33.05 3.06
N ASP A 266 -6.95 33.68 3.79
CA ASP A 266 -7.84 34.73 3.28
C ASP A 266 -7.21 36.13 3.32
N ALA A 267 -6.16 36.31 4.12
CA ALA A 267 -5.58 37.62 4.40
C ALA A 267 -4.49 38.04 3.40
N SER A 268 -4.25 37.26 2.38
CA SER A 268 -3.27 37.50 1.30
C SER A 268 -3.95 37.51 -0.07
#